data_8f1e28d25157a7f127766caa0397cfb2
#
_entry.id   8f1e28d25157a7f127766caa0397cfb2
#
_cell.length_a   1.000
_cell.length_b   1.000
_cell.length_c   1.000
_cell.angle_alpha   90.00
_cell.angle_beta   90.00
_cell.angle_gamma   90.00
#
_symmetry.space_group_name_H-M   'P 1'
#
loop_
_entity.id
_entity.type
_entity.pdbx_description
1 polymer ?
#
loop_
_entity_poly.entity_id
_entity_poly.type
_entity_poly.pdbx_seq_one_letter_code
_entity_poly.pdbx_strand_id
1 'polypeptide(L)'
;TTNNDTMATSSVASSIISNSIQRLYDESATQYVRQRANTRATLLSSSARTATTSSSDQANYNGRGVLIVVNVTAESGTTTLTLTIEGKDSISNNYYRLITGVVVYNAGTDTPTTTRGVLIYPGALNADAIGAGATNLIAAKSLALPVVWRATITPSDASSQTYSVS
;
A
#
# COMPACT_ATOMS: atom_id res chain seq x y z
N THR A 1 0.62 -48.61 7.95
CA THR A 1 -0.34 -47.54 7.56
C THR A 1 0.31 -46.20 7.41
N THR A 2 1.57 -46.03 7.79
CA THR A 2 2.30 -44.74 7.75
C THR A 2 3.04 -44.50 6.44
N ASN A 3 3.16 -45.49 5.59
CA ASN A 3 3.92 -45.35 4.35
C ASN A 3 3.18 -44.66 3.19
N ASN A 4 1.86 -44.61 3.24
CA ASN A 4 1.09 -44.02 2.15
C ASN A 4 1.10 -42.49 2.19
N ASP A 5 1.15 -41.91 3.38
CA ASP A 5 1.18 -40.46 3.52
C ASP A 5 2.55 -39.88 3.13
N THR A 6 3.61 -40.63 3.40
CA THR A 6 4.97 -40.21 3.04
C THR A 6 5.21 -40.28 1.53
N MET A 7 4.61 -41.26 0.86
CA MET A 7 4.73 -41.38 -0.61
C MET A 7 3.88 -40.32 -1.33
N ALA A 8 2.70 -40.03 -0.83
CA ALA A 8 1.87 -38.97 -1.39
C ALA A 8 2.51 -37.59 -1.23
N THR A 9 3.14 -37.33 -0.08
CA THR A 9 3.87 -36.07 0.15
C THR A 9 5.12 -35.96 -0.72
N SER A 10 5.83 -37.05 -0.98
CA SER A 10 7.02 -37.00 -1.84
C SER A 10 6.68 -36.79 -3.31
N SER A 11 5.61 -37.43 -3.79
CA SER A 11 5.16 -37.22 -5.18
C SER A 11 4.60 -35.82 -5.42
N VAL A 12 3.87 -35.28 -4.45
CA VAL A 12 3.37 -33.91 -4.50
C VAL A 12 4.54 -32.93 -4.40
N ALA A 13 5.51 -33.16 -3.54
CA ALA A 13 6.69 -32.32 -3.44
C ALA A 13 7.51 -32.30 -4.74
N SER A 14 7.67 -33.46 -5.39
CA SER A 14 8.38 -33.53 -6.67
C SER A 14 7.65 -32.76 -7.79
N SER A 15 6.34 -32.85 -7.86
CA SER A 15 5.56 -32.11 -8.86
C SER A 15 5.51 -30.61 -8.56
N ILE A 16 5.57 -30.22 -7.28
CA ILE A 16 5.59 -28.82 -6.86
C ILE A 16 6.92 -28.17 -7.19
N ILE A 17 8.03 -28.89 -7.00
CA ILE A 17 9.37 -28.38 -7.35
C ILE A 17 9.47 -28.11 -8.85
N SER A 18 8.89 -28.97 -9.68
CA SER A 18 8.90 -28.77 -11.13
C SER A 18 8.08 -27.56 -11.59
N ASN A 19 7.10 -27.12 -10.81
CA ASN A 19 6.20 -26.00 -11.15
C ASN A 19 6.51 -24.68 -10.44
N SER A 20 7.61 -24.60 -9.70
CA SER A 20 8.07 -23.36 -9.02
C SER A 20 7.00 -22.67 -8.16
N ILE A 21 6.08 -23.43 -7.56
CA ILE A 21 5.06 -22.85 -6.68
C ILE A 21 5.64 -22.66 -5.29
N GLN A 22 6.00 -21.43 -4.96
CA GLN A 22 6.33 -21.09 -3.59
C GLN A 22 5.06 -20.97 -2.75
N ARG A 23 5.02 -21.70 -1.64
CA ARG A 23 3.97 -21.58 -0.62
C ARG A 23 4.55 -20.96 0.62
N LEU A 24 3.85 -19.99 1.16
CA LEU A 24 4.17 -19.37 2.44
C LEU A 24 3.23 -19.94 3.50
N TYR A 25 3.75 -20.13 4.71
CA TYR A 25 2.93 -20.49 5.85
C TYR A 25 2.11 -19.26 6.28
N ASP A 26 0.80 -19.43 6.35
CA ASP A 26 -0.11 -18.41 6.84
C ASP A 26 -0.50 -18.75 8.27
N GLU A 27 0.03 -18.00 9.23
CA GLU A 27 -0.25 -18.23 10.65
C GLU A 27 -1.71 -18.00 11.00
N SER A 28 -2.41 -17.13 10.28
CA SER A 28 -3.82 -16.84 10.52
C SER A 28 -4.73 -17.98 10.07
N ALA A 29 -4.34 -18.67 9.01
CA ALA A 29 -5.07 -19.82 8.46
C ALA A 29 -4.50 -21.17 8.92
N THR A 30 -3.40 -21.17 9.69
CA THR A 30 -2.69 -22.37 10.15
C THR A 30 -2.36 -23.38 9.03
N GLN A 31 -2.08 -22.88 7.84
CA GLN A 31 -1.82 -23.69 6.66
C GLN A 31 -0.83 -23.02 5.70
N TYR A 32 -0.21 -23.83 4.85
CA TYR A 32 0.60 -23.30 3.76
C TYR A 32 -0.30 -22.79 2.64
N VAL A 33 -0.17 -21.52 2.31
CA VAL A 33 -0.90 -20.91 1.22
C VAL A 33 0.04 -20.54 0.08
N ARG A 34 -0.50 -20.51 -1.13
CA ARG A 34 0.22 -19.99 -2.29
C ARG A 34 0.49 -18.50 -2.05
N GLN A 35 1.71 -18.03 -2.37
CA GLN A 35 1.97 -16.59 -2.40
C GLN A 35 0.89 -15.91 -3.25
N ARG A 36 0.16 -14.99 -2.64
CA ARG A 36 -0.95 -14.33 -3.33
C ARG A 36 -0.40 -13.41 -4.42
N ALA A 37 -1.13 -13.34 -5.51
CA ALA A 37 -1.01 -12.24 -6.46
C ALA A 37 -1.30 -10.91 -5.74
N ASN A 38 -0.93 -9.79 -6.36
CA ASN A 38 -1.20 -8.46 -5.81
C ASN A 38 -2.66 -8.35 -5.34
N THR A 39 -2.84 -7.94 -4.11
CA THR A 39 -4.17 -7.65 -3.55
C THR A 39 -4.50 -6.19 -3.75
N ARG A 40 -5.78 -5.89 -3.95
CA ARG A 40 -6.30 -4.52 -4.03
C ARG A 40 -7.18 -4.26 -2.83
N ALA A 41 -7.08 -3.06 -2.26
CA ALA A 41 -7.92 -2.63 -1.17
C ALA A 41 -8.27 -1.15 -1.32
N THR A 42 -9.46 -0.78 -0.89
CA THR A 42 -9.82 0.63 -0.72
C THR A 42 -9.46 1.03 0.71
N LEU A 43 -8.50 1.93 0.86
CA LEU A 43 -8.06 2.44 2.16
C LEU A 43 -9.00 3.54 2.67
N LEU A 44 -9.38 4.45 1.77
CA LEU A 44 -10.39 5.48 2.02
C LEU A 44 -11.34 5.54 0.82
N SER A 45 -12.62 5.29 1.06
CA SER A 45 -13.65 5.43 0.01
C SER A 45 -13.77 6.89 -0.44
N SER A 46 -14.25 7.11 -1.66
CA SER A 46 -14.49 8.47 -2.16
C SER A 46 -15.48 9.22 -1.27
N SER A 47 -15.03 10.35 -0.72
CA SER A 47 -15.84 11.20 0.14
C SER A 47 -15.24 12.60 0.24
N ALA A 48 -16.09 13.60 0.46
CA ALA A 48 -15.66 14.96 0.78
C ALA A 48 -15.07 15.02 2.20
N ARG A 49 -13.90 15.65 2.34
CA ARG A 49 -13.18 15.78 3.61
C ARG A 49 -12.55 17.16 3.74
N THR A 50 -12.56 17.69 4.96
CA THR A 50 -12.03 19.01 5.31
C THR A 50 -10.92 18.93 6.36
N ALA A 51 -10.59 17.72 6.83
CA ALA A 51 -9.63 17.48 7.90
C ALA A 51 -8.75 16.27 7.61
N THR A 52 -7.65 16.16 8.35
CA THR A 52 -6.78 14.99 8.31
C THR A 52 -7.56 13.71 8.54
N THR A 53 -7.38 12.76 7.65
CA THR A 53 -8.10 11.48 7.66
C THR A 53 -7.11 10.33 7.47
N SER A 54 -7.15 9.36 8.36
CA SER A 54 -6.38 8.12 8.27
C SER A 54 -7.25 6.96 7.84
N SER A 55 -6.67 6.03 7.10
CA SER A 55 -7.28 4.72 6.88
C SER A 55 -7.32 3.91 8.19
N SER A 56 -8.09 2.84 8.21
CA SER A 56 -7.90 1.77 9.20
C SER A 56 -6.52 1.15 9.05
N ASP A 57 -6.06 0.46 10.10
CA ASP A 57 -4.84 -0.33 10.07
C ASP A 57 -4.95 -1.42 8.99
N GLN A 58 -3.91 -1.56 8.21
CA GLN A 58 -3.76 -2.58 7.19
C GLN A 58 -2.77 -3.62 7.67
N ALA A 59 -3.12 -4.89 7.54
CA ALA A 59 -2.22 -6.00 7.84
C ALA A 59 -1.43 -6.40 6.60
N ASN A 60 -0.11 -6.52 6.75
CA ASN A 60 0.80 -6.94 5.70
C ASN A 60 1.57 -8.19 6.14
N TYR A 61 1.02 -9.36 5.88
CA TYR A 61 1.69 -10.62 6.22
C TYR A 61 2.60 -11.14 5.10
N ASN A 62 2.30 -10.83 3.84
CA ASN A 62 2.95 -11.45 2.69
C ASN A 62 3.36 -10.46 1.58
N GLY A 63 3.06 -9.17 1.72
CA GLY A 63 3.41 -8.16 0.74
C GLY A 63 4.80 -7.58 1.00
N ARG A 64 5.60 -7.44 -0.05
CA ARG A 64 6.90 -6.76 0.06
C ARG A 64 6.76 -5.25 0.08
N GLY A 65 5.69 -4.73 -0.51
CA GLY A 65 5.45 -3.31 -0.63
C GLY A 65 4.02 -3.00 -1.01
N VAL A 66 3.75 -1.73 -1.24
CA VAL A 66 2.43 -1.22 -1.63
C VAL A 66 2.58 -0.08 -2.63
N LEU A 67 1.70 -0.06 -3.62
CA LEU A 67 1.42 1.11 -4.43
C LEU A 67 0.14 1.74 -3.92
N ILE A 68 0.24 2.94 -3.38
CA ILE A 68 -0.91 3.72 -2.91
C ILE A 68 -1.29 4.69 -4.00
N VAL A 69 -2.56 4.68 -4.37
CA VAL A 69 -3.13 5.58 -5.40
C VAL A 69 -4.13 6.51 -4.74
N VAL A 70 -3.90 7.81 -4.88
CA VAL A 70 -4.81 8.86 -4.47
C VAL A 70 -5.50 9.42 -5.69
N ASN A 71 -6.83 9.42 -5.71
CA ASN A 71 -7.63 9.97 -6.79
C ASN A 71 -8.51 11.10 -6.24
N VAL A 72 -8.27 12.32 -6.69
CA VAL A 72 -9.05 13.52 -6.33
C VAL A 72 -10.07 13.79 -7.41
N THR A 73 -11.33 13.89 -7.05
CA THR A 73 -12.45 14.03 -8.01
C THR A 73 -13.18 15.36 -7.92
N ALA A 74 -13.07 16.07 -6.81
CA ALA A 74 -13.60 17.42 -6.65
C ALA A 74 -12.82 18.19 -5.59
N GLU A 75 -12.82 19.49 -5.71
CA GLU A 75 -12.18 20.42 -4.78
C GLU A 75 -13.01 21.67 -4.58
N SER A 76 -12.81 22.32 -3.41
CA SER A 76 -13.19 23.72 -3.19
C SER A 76 -12.00 24.44 -2.56
N GLY A 77 -11.55 25.54 -3.15
CA GLY A 77 -10.43 26.34 -2.63
C GLY A 77 -9.07 25.98 -3.21
N THR A 78 -8.00 26.28 -2.47
CA THR A 78 -6.60 26.18 -2.91
C THR A 78 -5.79 25.16 -2.13
N THR A 79 -6.44 24.11 -1.64
CA THR A 79 -5.86 23.10 -0.74
C THR A 79 -4.77 22.28 -1.42
N THR A 80 -3.73 21.98 -0.67
CA THR A 80 -2.75 20.95 -0.96
C THR A 80 -3.04 19.72 -0.11
N LEU A 81 -3.08 18.53 -0.72
CA LEU A 81 -3.19 17.26 0.00
C LEU A 81 -1.82 16.60 0.11
N THR A 82 -1.44 16.23 1.33
CA THR A 82 -0.21 15.49 1.59
C THR A 82 -0.51 14.09 2.11
N LEU A 83 0.21 13.10 1.56
CA LEU A 83 0.16 11.71 2.00
C LEU A 83 1.29 11.45 2.99
N THR A 84 0.94 10.83 4.11
CA THR A 84 1.87 10.23 5.07
C THR A 84 1.55 8.75 5.18
N ILE A 85 2.58 7.90 5.21
CA ILE A 85 2.44 6.47 5.43
C ILE A 85 3.13 6.14 6.74
N GLU A 86 2.40 5.47 7.62
CA GLU A 86 2.82 5.17 8.97
C GLU A 86 2.81 3.67 9.21
N GLY A 87 3.87 3.18 9.83
CA GLY A 87 3.91 1.85 10.43
C GLY A 87 3.42 1.92 11.87
N LYS A 88 2.94 0.81 12.40
CA LYS A 88 2.52 0.69 13.80
C LYS A 88 3.42 -0.28 14.53
N ASP A 89 3.95 0.16 15.68
CA ASP A 89 4.63 -0.74 16.60
C ASP A 89 3.61 -1.63 17.32
N SER A 90 3.79 -2.93 17.20
CA SER A 90 2.86 -3.92 17.76
C SER A 90 2.88 -3.98 19.28
N ILE A 91 3.91 -3.47 19.93
CA ILE A 91 4.07 -3.49 21.41
C ILE A 91 3.47 -2.23 22.02
N SER A 92 3.95 -1.06 21.58
CA SER A 92 3.51 0.22 22.13
C SER A 92 2.21 0.73 21.52
N ASN A 93 1.76 0.15 20.39
CA ASN A 93 0.67 0.64 19.55
C ASN A 93 0.88 2.05 18.97
N ASN A 94 2.09 2.60 19.08
CA ASN A 94 2.43 3.89 18.53
C ASN A 94 2.69 3.81 17.02
N TYR A 95 2.32 4.89 16.32
CA TYR A 95 2.62 5.03 14.90
C TYR A 95 3.95 5.73 14.69
N TYR A 96 4.72 5.25 13.72
CA TYR A 96 5.95 5.88 13.24
C TYR A 96 5.88 6.11 11.73
N ARG A 97 6.46 7.20 11.27
CA ARG A 97 6.35 7.63 9.88
C ARG A 97 7.37 6.90 9.01
N LEU A 98 6.90 6.29 7.92
CA LEU A 98 7.72 5.69 6.87
C LEU A 98 8.00 6.69 5.74
N ILE A 99 6.94 7.36 5.29
CA ILE A 99 6.98 8.45 4.33
C ILE A 99 6.14 9.58 4.91
N THR A 100 6.58 10.81 4.74
CA THR A 100 5.87 11.98 5.27
C THR A 100 5.84 13.10 4.24
N GLY A 101 4.70 13.79 4.17
CA GLY A 101 4.56 15.04 3.43
C GLY A 101 4.67 14.92 1.91
N VAL A 102 4.36 13.77 1.32
CA VAL A 102 4.30 13.66 -0.14
C VAL A 102 3.09 14.42 -0.67
N VAL A 103 3.29 15.47 -1.44
CA VAL A 103 2.21 16.24 -2.06
C VAL A 103 1.57 15.38 -3.16
N VAL A 104 0.35 14.90 -2.89
CA VAL A 104 -0.42 14.08 -3.83
C VAL A 104 -1.44 14.88 -4.64
N TYR A 105 -1.72 16.09 -4.22
CA TYR A 105 -2.58 17.03 -4.93
C TYR A 105 -2.24 18.48 -4.51
N ASN A 106 -2.27 19.40 -5.48
CA ASN A 106 -2.10 20.83 -5.25
C ASN A 106 -3.05 21.60 -6.17
N ALA A 107 -4.10 22.16 -5.59
CA ALA A 107 -5.13 22.92 -6.32
C ALA A 107 -4.59 24.12 -7.12
N GLY A 108 -3.40 24.64 -6.79
CA GLY A 108 -2.74 25.70 -7.57
C GLY A 108 -2.14 25.22 -8.90
N THR A 109 -1.93 23.93 -9.08
CA THR A 109 -1.25 23.36 -10.27
C THR A 109 -1.97 22.15 -10.86
N ASP A 110 -2.77 21.46 -10.08
CA ASP A 110 -3.51 20.27 -10.49
C ASP A 110 -4.98 20.62 -10.78
N THR A 111 -5.65 19.77 -11.52
CA THR A 111 -7.09 19.88 -11.78
C THR A 111 -7.83 18.76 -11.07
N PRO A 112 -9.12 18.93 -10.70
CA PRO A 112 -9.96 17.80 -10.31
C PRO A 112 -9.86 16.67 -11.34
N THR A 113 -9.92 15.41 -10.88
CA THR A 113 -9.60 14.18 -11.63
C THR A 113 -8.12 13.79 -11.66
N THR A 114 -7.28 14.46 -10.84
CA THR A 114 -5.88 14.07 -10.69
C THR A 114 -5.76 12.75 -9.93
N THR A 115 -4.99 11.83 -10.51
CA THR A 115 -4.64 10.54 -9.90
C THR A 115 -3.14 10.46 -9.70
N ARG A 116 -2.69 10.22 -8.47
CA ARG A 116 -1.27 10.15 -8.12
C ARG A 116 -0.96 8.87 -7.34
N GLY A 117 0.18 8.26 -7.68
CA GLY A 117 0.68 7.04 -7.03
C GLY A 117 1.91 7.31 -6.17
N VAL A 118 2.03 6.58 -5.07
CA VAL A 118 3.23 6.52 -4.20
C VAL A 118 3.58 5.06 -3.97
N LEU A 119 4.81 4.68 -4.28
CA LEU A 119 5.31 3.32 -4.17
C LEU A 119 6.21 3.17 -2.94
N ILE A 120 5.91 2.19 -2.10
CA ILE A 120 6.85 1.66 -1.10
C ILE A 120 7.19 0.25 -1.50
N TYR A 121 8.46 -0.01 -1.80
CA TYR A 121 8.92 -1.34 -2.18
C TYR A 121 10.43 -1.47 -1.94
N PRO A 122 10.93 -2.54 -1.29
CA PRO A 122 12.36 -2.76 -1.13
C PRO A 122 13.07 -2.81 -2.48
N GLY A 123 14.06 -1.96 -2.68
CA GLY A 123 14.76 -1.82 -3.95
C GLY A 123 14.06 -0.90 -4.96
N ALA A 124 12.99 -0.20 -4.58
CA ALA A 124 12.42 0.84 -5.44
C ALA A 124 13.47 1.92 -5.73
N LEU A 125 13.56 2.31 -6.99
CA LEU A 125 14.34 3.47 -7.37
C LEU A 125 13.65 4.74 -6.87
N ASN A 126 14.42 5.80 -6.61
CA ASN A 126 13.85 7.09 -6.27
C ASN A 126 12.95 7.60 -7.41
N ALA A 127 11.98 8.45 -7.06
CA ALA A 127 11.01 8.98 -8.02
C ALA A 127 11.65 9.64 -9.25
N ASP A 128 12.82 10.24 -9.09
CA ASP A 128 13.59 10.86 -10.18
C ASP A 128 14.03 9.87 -11.28
N ALA A 129 14.08 8.58 -10.98
CA ALA A 129 14.37 7.53 -11.96
C ALA A 129 13.12 7.04 -12.71
N ILE A 130 11.93 7.50 -12.33
CA ILE A 130 10.66 7.15 -12.98
C ILE A 130 10.34 8.18 -14.06
N GLY A 131 11.29 8.51 -14.92
CA GLY A 131 11.15 9.32 -16.12
C GLY A 131 10.43 10.67 -15.96
N ALA A 132 11.06 11.72 -16.41
CA ALA A 132 10.39 13.03 -16.56
C ALA A 132 9.17 12.86 -17.49
N GLY A 133 7.95 12.91 -16.92
CA GLY A 133 6.70 12.70 -17.66
C GLY A 133 5.76 11.66 -17.03
N ALA A 134 6.20 10.89 -16.05
CA ALA A 134 5.29 10.07 -15.23
C ALA A 134 4.53 10.97 -14.26
N THR A 135 3.49 11.62 -14.77
CA THR A 135 2.66 12.54 -13.97
C THR A 135 1.91 11.83 -12.83
N ASN A 136 1.85 10.50 -12.85
CA ASN A 136 0.98 9.73 -11.98
C ASN A 136 1.70 9.00 -10.83
N LEU A 137 2.99 8.64 -10.98
CA LEU A 137 3.79 8.08 -9.88
C LEU A 137 4.78 9.15 -9.41
N ILE A 138 4.49 9.77 -8.27
CA ILE A 138 5.17 10.99 -7.81
C ILE A 138 6.23 10.75 -6.75
N ALA A 139 6.21 9.59 -6.10
CA ALA A 139 7.22 9.22 -5.10
C ALA A 139 7.40 7.71 -5.05
N ALA A 140 8.63 7.30 -4.80
CA ALA A 140 8.97 5.93 -4.47
C ALA A 140 9.93 5.91 -3.27
N LYS A 141 9.80 4.91 -2.41
CA LYS A 141 10.66 4.73 -1.26
C LYS A 141 11.12 3.27 -1.14
N SER A 142 12.43 3.09 -1.08
CA SER A 142 13.03 1.77 -0.85
C SER A 142 12.98 1.41 0.62
N LEU A 143 11.85 0.88 1.06
CA LEU A 143 11.61 0.41 2.43
C LEU A 143 10.79 -0.87 2.41
N ALA A 144 11.01 -1.72 3.42
CA ALA A 144 10.08 -2.82 3.70
C ALA A 144 8.79 -2.26 4.33
N LEU A 145 7.66 -2.75 3.87
CA LEU A 145 6.37 -2.40 4.46
C LEU A 145 6.22 -3.18 5.79
N PRO A 146 5.92 -2.52 6.92
CA PRO A 146 5.74 -3.20 8.19
C PRO A 146 4.48 -4.07 8.20
N VAL A 147 4.38 -4.95 9.21
CA VAL A 147 3.23 -5.87 9.37
C VAL A 147 1.91 -5.11 9.52
N VAL A 148 1.94 -4.00 10.27
CA VAL A 148 0.77 -3.13 10.42
C VAL A 148 1.14 -1.72 9.98
N TRP A 149 0.31 -1.14 9.13
CA TRP A 149 0.53 0.19 8.58
C TRP A 149 -0.79 0.88 8.24
N ARG A 150 -0.75 2.18 8.00
CA ARG A 150 -1.89 2.97 7.52
C ARG A 150 -1.45 4.12 6.62
N ALA A 151 -2.39 4.64 5.82
CA ALA A 151 -2.24 5.86 5.05
C ALA A 151 -3.01 7.00 5.70
N THR A 152 -2.41 8.18 5.75
CA THR A 152 -3.01 9.40 6.30
C THR A 152 -2.91 10.52 5.26
N ILE A 153 -4.04 11.14 4.94
CA ILE A 153 -4.10 12.33 4.09
C ILE A 153 -4.34 13.56 4.98
N THR A 154 -3.51 14.57 4.79
CA THR A 154 -3.61 15.84 5.51
C THR A 154 -3.82 16.97 4.50
N PRO A 155 -4.95 17.66 4.54
CA PRO A 155 -5.15 18.90 3.78
C PRO A 155 -4.40 20.05 4.43
N SER A 156 -3.97 21.05 3.62
CA SER A 156 -3.28 22.26 4.12
C SER A 156 -4.23 23.26 4.78
N ASP A 157 -5.51 23.17 4.49
CA ASP A 157 -6.56 24.03 5.04
C ASP A 157 -7.88 23.25 5.20
N ALA A 158 -8.94 23.92 5.63
CA ALA A 158 -10.26 23.33 5.87
C ALA A 158 -11.16 23.31 4.62
N SER A 159 -10.63 23.57 3.43
CA SER A 159 -11.41 23.48 2.19
C SER A 159 -11.80 22.02 1.91
N SER A 160 -12.97 21.84 1.30
CA SER A 160 -13.50 20.48 1.04
C SER A 160 -12.83 19.85 -0.18
N GLN A 161 -12.30 18.66 0.01
CA GLN A 161 -11.69 17.85 -1.05
C GLN A 161 -12.37 16.49 -1.13
N THR A 162 -12.83 16.11 -2.31
CA THR A 162 -13.39 14.76 -2.54
C THR A 162 -12.31 13.88 -3.15
N TYR A 163 -11.92 12.87 -2.41
CA TYR A 163 -10.88 11.92 -2.84
C TYR A 163 -11.10 10.50 -2.32
N SER A 164 -10.44 9.55 -2.99
CA SER A 164 -10.30 8.17 -2.55
C SER A 164 -8.83 7.79 -2.47
N VAL A 165 -8.52 6.77 -1.64
CA VAL A 165 -7.20 6.16 -1.52
C VAL A 165 -7.34 4.65 -1.63
N SER A 166 -6.55 4.03 -2.50
CA SER A 166 -6.52 2.59 -2.75
C SER A 166 -5.10 2.05 -2.84
#